data_10b330ae82951d928e3ae590e91bb5c9
#
_entry.id   10b330ae82951d928e3ae590e91bb5c9
#
_cell.length_a   1.000
_cell.length_b   1.000
_cell.length_c   1.000
_cell.angle_alpha   90.00
_cell.angle_beta   90.00
_cell.angle_gamma   90.00
#
_symmetry.space_group_name_H-M   'P 1'
#
loop_
_entity.id
_entity.type
_entity.pdbx_description
1 polymer ?
#
loop_
_entity_poly.entity_id
_entity_poly.type
_entity_poly.pdbx_seq_one_letter_code
_entity_poly.pdbx_strand_id
1 'polypeptide(L)'
;MPTNPNKLSQFWQELKRRCVVHVITVYASASFVIIELVNNLTEPLSLGPKLATIVVVVLAIGFPLAIILAWIYDMTPDGIEKTKASEKTKGNELAKVPNGWRIATYVSFVVIIGLLALNIVGGPKQLRAGDIQSIVILPFDNFTGDDQLDYFVEGMHASLINDMGKISGLRVICKTSASTYRDLDMTASEIAKELNVDAVVEGSIMCLGDSICSQFRLVNTAGEEKQIWNADYREEKSQILNFYNRVTRRIADEVKIELTSVEEQLFAETRTIDPQAYDAYLKGKYYWEKLDPESMKMAEEYFKTAIEIEPEWAEPYARLASVYGSFYILPKSVTLPLKYQYLNKALELDPNSALAHHVNARTAVWAEFDWDKGEKEFLKSIELNPNNALCHLYYSHLLMILRRSQESVQQAKLGLELDPLKPLVLSLYGVVMVNEGNYQSAIQHFEKALSIDPNFRFAAGNLSQAQLDLHYFNGDYEKWIEVWERKVRGYGHWNEEGIAAVMNTFHEEGHIAAIEEMFKMNEEYGNDCYMSEGIKAIRYLKLGNLDKVMDHRDKIYEMRSLNAAYMATNMQYYHQLKDNARYIALLKTLNLPHDD
;
A
#
# COMPACT_ATOMS: atom_id res chain seq x y z
N MET A 1 -3.57 -8.10 72.49
CA MET A 1 -4.01 -9.02 71.42
C MET A 1 -3.14 -8.77 70.22
N PRO A 2 -2.34 -9.74 69.73
CA PRO A 2 -1.55 -9.54 68.52
C PRO A 2 -2.46 -9.71 67.31
N THR A 3 -2.57 -8.70 66.51
CA THR A 3 -3.30 -8.72 65.24
C THR A 3 -2.63 -9.69 64.28
N ASN A 4 -3.42 -10.70 63.84
CA ASN A 4 -3.01 -11.70 62.87
C ASN A 4 -2.60 -11.01 61.54
N PRO A 5 -1.35 -11.13 61.06
CA PRO A 5 -0.96 -10.47 59.85
C PRO A 5 -1.73 -11.02 58.67
N ASN A 6 -2.30 -10.11 57.85
CA ASN A 6 -3.09 -10.40 56.66
C ASN A 6 -2.32 -11.35 55.72
N LYS A 7 -2.96 -12.39 55.20
CA LYS A 7 -2.33 -13.40 54.32
C LYS A 7 -1.53 -12.77 53.16
N LEU A 8 -1.97 -11.62 52.71
CA LEU A 8 -1.28 -10.79 51.68
C LEU A 8 0.05 -10.23 52.16
N SER A 9 0.15 -9.80 53.44
CA SER A 9 1.42 -9.25 53.98
C SER A 9 2.43 -10.36 54.22
N GLN A 10 2.00 -11.56 54.61
CA GLN A 10 2.89 -12.72 54.73
C GLN A 10 3.40 -13.20 53.37
N PHE A 11 2.55 -13.24 52.36
CA PHE A 11 2.94 -13.56 50.99
C PHE A 11 3.96 -12.54 50.43
N TRP A 12 3.72 -11.24 50.69
CA TRP A 12 4.63 -10.17 50.24
C TRP A 12 6.00 -10.20 50.92
N GLN A 13 6.02 -10.57 52.22
CA GLN A 13 7.28 -10.79 52.95
C GLN A 13 8.05 -12.01 52.42
N GLU A 14 7.35 -13.08 52.06
CA GLU A 14 7.95 -14.28 51.49
C GLU A 14 8.52 -14.03 50.11
N LEU A 15 7.85 -13.26 49.24
CA LEU A 15 8.35 -12.81 47.93
C LEU A 15 9.64 -12.00 48.07
N LYS A 16 9.70 -11.08 49.04
CA LYS A 16 10.90 -10.28 49.33
C LYS A 16 12.04 -11.16 49.87
N ARG A 17 11.73 -12.08 50.75
CA ARG A 17 12.71 -13.00 51.37
C ARG A 17 13.40 -13.89 50.33
N ARG A 18 12.64 -14.35 49.35
CA ARG A 18 13.13 -15.24 48.27
C ARG A 18 13.71 -14.47 47.07
N CYS A 19 13.97 -13.20 47.23
CA CYS A 19 14.50 -12.34 46.16
C CYS A 19 13.67 -12.33 44.86
N VAL A 20 12.43 -12.86 44.86
CA VAL A 20 11.58 -12.94 43.65
C VAL A 20 11.30 -11.54 43.07
N VAL A 21 11.05 -10.55 43.95
CA VAL A 21 10.83 -9.14 43.53
C VAL A 21 12.06 -8.59 42.78
N HIS A 22 13.25 -8.93 43.25
CA HIS A 22 14.51 -8.52 42.60
C HIS A 22 14.67 -9.17 41.22
N VAL A 23 14.37 -10.49 41.12
CA VAL A 23 14.41 -11.21 39.84
C VAL A 23 13.40 -10.64 38.85
N ILE A 24 12.18 -10.32 39.28
CA ILE A 24 11.17 -9.66 38.45
C ILE A 24 11.68 -8.33 37.89
N THR A 25 12.26 -7.47 38.76
CA THR A 25 12.76 -6.15 38.35
C THR A 25 13.91 -6.29 37.36
N VAL A 26 14.89 -7.17 37.64
CA VAL A 26 16.06 -7.39 36.76
C VAL A 26 15.60 -7.99 35.42
N TYR A 27 14.67 -8.97 35.45
CA TYR A 27 14.17 -9.59 34.24
C TYR A 27 13.40 -8.58 33.36
N ALA A 28 12.53 -7.75 33.95
CA ALA A 28 11.79 -6.74 33.23
C ALA A 28 12.71 -5.70 32.59
N SER A 29 13.74 -5.22 33.35
CA SER A 29 14.72 -4.28 32.83
C SER A 29 15.56 -4.87 31.70
N ALA A 30 16.03 -6.11 31.85
CA ALA A 30 16.80 -6.80 30.81
C ALA A 30 15.95 -7.07 29.56
N SER A 31 14.69 -7.48 29.75
CA SER A 31 13.74 -7.70 28.63
C SER A 31 13.48 -6.42 27.85
N PHE A 32 13.31 -5.29 28.52
CA PHE A 32 13.14 -3.99 27.86
C PHE A 32 14.36 -3.64 27.01
N VAL A 33 15.57 -3.76 27.57
CA VAL A 33 16.80 -3.47 26.83
C VAL A 33 16.97 -4.40 25.61
N ILE A 34 16.64 -5.70 25.77
CA ILE A 34 16.73 -6.67 24.65
C ILE A 34 15.75 -6.32 23.55
N ILE A 35 14.49 -5.98 23.88
CA ILE A 35 13.46 -5.60 22.90
C ILE A 35 13.90 -4.33 22.16
N GLU A 36 14.38 -3.33 22.87
CA GLU A 36 14.85 -2.07 22.29
C GLU A 36 16.05 -2.30 21.36
N LEU A 37 17.00 -3.12 21.80
CA LEU A 37 18.17 -3.51 20.98
C LEU A 37 17.74 -4.24 19.70
N VAL A 38 16.80 -5.17 19.80
CA VAL A 38 16.29 -5.93 18.64
C VAL A 38 15.58 -5.01 17.67
N ASN A 39 14.71 -4.12 18.17
CA ASN A 39 14.00 -3.15 17.32
C ASN A 39 14.97 -2.22 16.58
N ASN A 40 16.00 -1.74 17.25
CA ASN A 40 16.99 -0.84 16.66
C ASN A 40 18.01 -1.54 15.73
N LEU A 41 18.22 -2.84 15.86
CA LEU A 41 19.18 -3.60 15.05
C LEU A 41 18.51 -4.40 13.90
N THR A 42 17.19 -4.57 13.93
CA THR A 42 16.48 -5.37 12.92
C THR A 42 16.63 -4.78 11.52
N GLU A 43 16.48 -3.47 11.36
CA GLU A 43 16.65 -2.78 10.08
C GLU A 43 18.12 -2.69 9.63
N PRO A 44 19.07 -2.18 10.45
CA PRO A 44 20.46 -2.04 10.00
C PRO A 44 21.16 -3.34 9.66
N LEU A 45 20.74 -4.47 10.27
CA LEU A 45 21.32 -5.78 10.05
C LEU A 45 20.49 -6.67 9.11
N SER A 46 19.43 -6.13 8.48
CA SER A 46 18.52 -6.85 7.59
C SER A 46 17.98 -8.16 8.20
N LEU A 47 17.65 -8.14 9.49
CA LEU A 47 17.14 -9.31 10.21
C LEU A 47 15.65 -9.49 9.88
N GLY A 48 15.20 -10.73 9.76
CA GLY A 48 13.84 -11.04 9.35
C GLY A 48 12.77 -10.39 10.27
N PRO A 49 11.64 -9.90 9.72
CA PRO A 49 10.62 -9.13 10.46
C PRO A 49 9.98 -9.92 11.62
N LYS A 50 10.08 -11.25 11.63
CA LYS A 50 9.59 -12.12 12.69
C LYS A 50 10.51 -12.18 13.93
N LEU A 51 11.73 -11.63 13.85
CA LEU A 51 12.70 -11.72 14.94
C LEU A 51 12.20 -11.02 16.21
N ALA A 52 11.69 -9.81 16.09
CA ALA A 52 11.13 -9.07 17.22
C ALA A 52 9.99 -9.85 17.91
N THR A 53 9.09 -10.44 17.14
CA THR A 53 8.00 -11.27 17.65
C THR A 53 8.52 -12.51 18.38
N ILE A 54 9.52 -13.21 17.83
CA ILE A 54 10.12 -14.39 18.44
C ILE A 54 10.77 -14.02 19.78
N VAL A 55 11.51 -12.91 19.82
CA VAL A 55 12.15 -12.43 21.05
C VAL A 55 11.12 -12.11 22.12
N VAL A 56 10.05 -11.41 21.79
CA VAL A 56 8.95 -11.11 22.73
C VAL A 56 8.32 -12.39 23.26
N VAL A 57 8.06 -13.39 22.41
CA VAL A 57 7.49 -14.69 22.83
C VAL A 57 8.44 -15.44 23.75
N VAL A 58 9.73 -15.49 23.42
CA VAL A 58 10.75 -16.17 24.27
C VAL A 58 10.86 -15.49 25.64
N LEU A 59 10.86 -14.16 25.67
CA LEU A 59 10.88 -13.40 26.94
C LEU A 59 9.59 -13.58 27.72
N ALA A 60 8.42 -13.64 27.07
CA ALA A 60 7.14 -13.88 27.73
C ALA A 60 7.07 -15.28 28.37
N ILE A 61 7.63 -16.32 27.71
CA ILE A 61 7.71 -17.69 28.26
C ILE A 61 8.79 -17.77 29.36
N GLY A 62 9.91 -17.10 29.19
CA GLY A 62 11.03 -17.05 30.16
C GLY A 62 10.65 -16.40 31.49
N PHE A 63 9.74 -15.41 31.47
CA PHE A 63 9.33 -14.70 32.67
C PHE A 63 8.72 -15.58 33.78
N PRO A 64 7.69 -16.39 33.54
CA PRO A 64 7.17 -17.31 34.56
C PRO A 64 8.20 -18.37 35.00
N LEU A 65 9.05 -18.84 34.08
CA LEU A 65 10.14 -19.76 34.42
C LEU A 65 11.14 -19.13 35.39
N ALA A 66 11.53 -17.88 35.14
CA ALA A 66 12.44 -17.14 36.03
C ALA A 66 11.83 -16.95 37.44
N ILE A 67 10.54 -16.68 37.53
CA ILE A 67 9.82 -16.58 38.80
C ILE A 67 9.80 -17.92 39.53
N ILE A 68 9.50 -19.02 38.85
CA ILE A 68 9.47 -20.38 39.43
C ILE A 68 10.85 -20.75 39.93
N LEU A 69 11.90 -20.51 39.15
CA LEU A 69 13.27 -20.81 39.57
C LEU A 69 13.69 -19.97 40.77
N ALA A 70 13.37 -18.68 40.81
CA ALA A 70 13.61 -17.81 41.96
C ALA A 70 12.83 -18.22 43.21
N TRP A 71 11.68 -18.87 43.03
CA TRP A 71 10.89 -19.44 44.16
C TRP A 71 11.51 -20.73 44.72
N ILE A 72 12.17 -21.54 43.89
CA ILE A 72 12.67 -22.88 44.27
C ILE A 72 14.13 -22.79 44.76
N TYR A 73 14.91 -21.89 44.21
CA TYR A 73 16.35 -21.78 44.47
C TYR A 73 16.74 -20.41 45.00
N ASP A 74 17.61 -20.39 46.03
CA ASP A 74 18.28 -19.21 46.53
C ASP A 74 19.69 -19.11 45.96
N MET A 75 20.12 -17.90 45.57
CA MET A 75 21.51 -17.66 45.16
C MET A 75 22.34 -17.23 46.35
N THR A 76 23.29 -18.06 46.72
CA THR A 76 24.26 -17.78 47.76
C THR A 76 25.63 -17.45 47.15
N PRO A 77 26.58 -16.85 47.93
CA PRO A 77 27.94 -16.62 47.46
C PRO A 77 28.68 -17.88 47.04
N ASP A 78 28.25 -19.03 47.54
CA ASP A 78 28.85 -20.34 47.30
C ASP A 78 28.17 -21.14 46.17
N GLY A 79 27.09 -20.62 45.57
CA GLY A 79 26.37 -21.25 44.46
C GLY A 79 24.85 -21.17 44.56
N ILE A 80 24.17 -22.03 43.74
CA ILE A 80 22.72 -22.16 43.71
C ILE A 80 22.31 -23.26 44.68
N GLU A 81 21.63 -22.91 45.78
CA GLU A 81 21.09 -23.85 46.74
C GLU A 81 19.54 -23.87 46.73
N LYS A 82 18.97 -25.05 47.06
CA LYS A 82 17.52 -25.19 47.18
C LYS A 82 17.02 -24.45 48.41
N THR A 83 16.04 -23.58 48.29
CA THR A 83 15.50 -22.74 49.38
C THR A 83 15.07 -23.60 50.56
N LYS A 84 15.69 -23.46 51.76
CA LYS A 84 15.35 -24.18 52.97
C LYS A 84 14.10 -23.60 53.63
N ALA A 85 13.21 -24.46 54.13
CA ALA A 85 12.03 -24.05 54.91
C ALA A 85 12.45 -23.34 56.19
N SER A 86 11.77 -22.21 56.54
CA SER A 86 12.12 -21.32 57.64
C SER A 86 12.16 -22.04 59.02
N GLU A 87 13.35 -22.18 59.59
CA GLU A 87 13.51 -22.29 61.06
C GLU A 87 13.78 -20.89 61.64
N LYS A 88 13.03 -20.54 62.67
CA LYS A 88 13.14 -19.24 63.37
C LYS A 88 14.49 -19.18 64.08
N THR A 89 15.39 -18.30 63.61
CA THR A 89 16.55 -17.90 64.42
C THR A 89 16.84 -16.42 64.25
N LYS A 90 17.04 -15.76 65.38
CA LYS A 90 17.42 -14.33 65.56
C LYS A 90 18.86 -14.12 65.15
N GLY A 91 19.10 -13.06 64.41
CA GLY A 91 20.46 -12.52 64.19
C GLY A 91 20.53 -11.54 63.05
N ASN A 92 20.80 -10.27 63.36
CA ASN A 92 21.09 -9.18 62.38
C ASN A 92 22.41 -9.44 61.68
N GLU A 93 22.38 -9.82 60.42
CA GLU A 93 23.48 -9.58 59.50
C GLU A 93 22.94 -9.06 58.18
N LEU A 94 23.44 -7.88 57.76
CA LEU A 94 23.15 -7.30 56.45
C LEU A 94 23.65 -8.24 55.35
N ALA A 95 22.75 -8.98 54.71
CA ALA A 95 23.06 -9.86 53.62
C ALA A 95 23.72 -9.05 52.48
N LYS A 96 24.91 -9.42 52.06
CA LYS A 96 25.57 -8.91 50.86
C LYS A 96 24.72 -9.22 49.64
N VAL A 97 24.27 -8.14 48.93
CA VAL A 97 23.51 -8.24 47.70
C VAL A 97 24.34 -9.03 46.65
N PRO A 98 23.86 -10.17 46.14
CA PRO A 98 24.55 -10.87 45.06
C PRO A 98 24.63 -9.95 43.83
N ASN A 99 25.74 -10.04 43.10
CA ASN A 99 25.98 -9.23 41.89
C ASN A 99 24.97 -9.59 40.78
N GLY A 100 23.74 -9.11 40.89
CA GLY A 100 22.64 -9.38 39.97
C GLY A 100 22.95 -9.00 38.52
N TRP A 101 23.88 -8.05 38.30
CA TRP A 101 24.34 -7.69 36.96
C TRP A 101 25.07 -8.83 36.25
N ARG A 102 25.83 -9.70 36.95
CA ARG A 102 26.50 -10.87 36.35
C ARG A 102 25.51 -11.90 35.83
N ILE A 103 24.40 -12.10 36.54
CA ILE A 103 23.33 -13.02 36.11
C ILE A 103 22.60 -12.48 34.92
N ALA A 104 22.24 -11.19 34.93
CA ALA A 104 21.64 -10.51 33.80
C ALA A 104 22.54 -10.59 32.55
N THR A 105 23.87 -10.44 32.73
CA THR A 105 24.86 -10.60 31.66
C THR A 105 24.89 -12.02 31.09
N TYR A 106 24.91 -13.04 31.95
CA TYR A 106 24.92 -14.45 31.47
C TYR A 106 23.63 -14.81 30.76
N VAL A 107 22.47 -14.42 31.27
CA VAL A 107 21.18 -14.65 30.62
C VAL A 107 21.12 -13.92 29.28
N SER A 108 21.54 -12.66 29.22
CA SER A 108 21.62 -11.91 27.96
C SER A 108 22.58 -12.56 26.96
N PHE A 109 23.71 -13.08 27.41
CA PHE A 109 24.68 -13.76 26.55
C PHE A 109 24.14 -15.07 25.98
N VAL A 110 23.42 -15.86 26.78
CA VAL A 110 22.74 -17.09 26.33
C VAL A 110 21.63 -16.77 25.32
N VAL A 111 20.86 -15.72 25.57
CA VAL A 111 19.80 -15.27 24.63
C VAL A 111 20.42 -14.77 23.32
N ILE A 112 21.48 -13.96 23.38
CA ILE A 112 22.18 -13.46 22.19
C ILE A 112 22.79 -14.62 21.39
N ILE A 113 23.46 -15.58 22.06
CA ILE A 113 24.01 -16.77 21.39
C ILE A 113 22.89 -17.63 20.79
N GLY A 114 21.77 -17.80 21.50
CA GLY A 114 20.58 -18.51 20.99
C GLY A 114 19.98 -17.83 19.76
N LEU A 115 19.88 -16.49 19.76
CA LEU A 115 19.39 -15.72 18.62
C LEU A 115 20.36 -15.73 17.43
N LEU A 116 21.67 -15.66 17.69
CA LEU A 116 22.70 -15.81 16.66
C LEU A 116 22.69 -17.23 16.07
N ALA A 117 22.55 -18.26 16.91
CA ALA A 117 22.41 -19.63 16.44
C ALA A 117 21.15 -19.84 15.60
N LEU A 118 20.01 -19.28 16.00
CA LEU A 118 18.77 -19.31 15.22
C LEU A 118 18.90 -18.55 13.88
N ASN A 119 19.66 -17.47 13.85
CA ASN A 119 19.93 -16.72 12.62
C ASN A 119 20.89 -17.47 11.69
N ILE A 120 21.91 -18.13 12.26
CA ILE A 120 22.89 -18.92 11.48
C ILE A 120 22.27 -20.24 11.00
N VAL A 121 21.43 -20.89 11.81
CA VAL A 121 20.69 -22.11 11.42
C VAL A 121 19.50 -21.78 10.51
N GLY A 122 18.95 -20.56 10.61
CA GLY A 122 17.93 -20.00 9.73
C GLY A 122 18.53 -19.32 8.48
N GLY A 123 19.74 -19.70 8.03
CA GLY A 123 20.33 -19.22 6.79
C GLY A 123 19.32 -19.25 5.63
N PRO A 124 19.57 -18.54 4.52
CA PRO A 124 18.60 -18.42 3.44
C PRO A 124 18.08 -19.82 3.10
N LYS A 125 16.79 -20.07 3.40
CA LYS A 125 16.14 -21.30 2.99
C LYS A 125 16.32 -21.37 1.48
N GLN A 126 17.05 -22.36 0.98
CA GLN A 126 16.94 -22.71 -0.42
C GLN A 126 15.46 -23.05 -0.65
N LEU A 127 14.73 -22.11 -1.24
CA LEU A 127 13.34 -22.35 -1.64
C LEU A 127 13.35 -23.57 -2.56
N ARG A 128 12.60 -24.59 -2.18
CA ARG A 128 12.31 -25.71 -3.07
C ARG A 128 11.19 -25.27 -4.02
N ALA A 129 11.13 -25.83 -5.22
CA ALA A 129 9.93 -25.68 -6.04
C ALA A 129 8.71 -26.08 -5.17
N GLY A 130 7.76 -25.15 -4.97
CA GLY A 130 6.68 -25.26 -3.98
C GLY A 130 6.74 -24.27 -2.81
N ASP A 131 7.88 -23.59 -2.62
CA ASP A 131 8.01 -22.48 -1.67
C ASP A 131 7.88 -21.10 -2.33
N ILE A 132 7.70 -21.04 -3.68
CA ILE A 132 7.56 -19.79 -4.44
C ILE A 132 6.12 -19.30 -4.31
N GLN A 133 5.95 -18.15 -3.67
CA GLN A 133 4.65 -17.48 -3.45
C GLN A 133 4.58 -16.11 -4.14
N SER A 134 5.68 -15.65 -4.72
CA SER A 134 5.76 -14.36 -5.37
C SER A 134 6.70 -14.38 -6.58
N ILE A 135 6.28 -13.71 -7.66
CA ILE A 135 7.05 -13.61 -8.89
C ILE A 135 7.02 -12.20 -9.47
N VAL A 136 8.06 -11.90 -10.23
CA VAL A 136 8.04 -10.82 -11.22
C VAL A 136 8.25 -11.40 -12.60
N ILE A 137 7.51 -10.89 -13.59
CA ILE A 137 7.71 -11.19 -15.00
C ILE A 137 8.41 -9.97 -15.59
N LEU A 138 9.67 -10.14 -16.01
CA LEU A 138 10.45 -9.05 -16.60
C LEU A 138 9.97 -8.69 -18.01
N PRO A 139 10.22 -7.48 -18.48
CA PRO A 139 9.94 -7.10 -19.86
C PRO A 139 10.55 -8.09 -20.84
N PHE A 140 9.77 -8.47 -21.86
CA PHE A 140 10.24 -9.42 -22.85
C PHE A 140 11.24 -8.77 -23.82
N ASP A 141 12.26 -9.52 -24.20
CA ASP A 141 13.21 -9.11 -25.22
C ASP A 141 12.58 -9.25 -26.62
N ASN A 142 12.75 -8.25 -27.46
CA ASN A 142 12.32 -8.27 -28.85
C ASN A 142 13.48 -8.73 -29.76
N PHE A 143 13.50 -10.01 -30.10
CA PHE A 143 14.45 -10.59 -31.06
C PHE A 143 13.83 -10.82 -32.44
N THR A 144 12.72 -10.17 -32.77
CA THR A 144 12.08 -10.29 -34.09
C THR A 144 12.87 -9.56 -35.18
N GLY A 145 13.75 -8.65 -34.82
CA GLY A 145 14.49 -7.77 -35.74
C GLY A 145 13.69 -6.59 -36.27
N ASP A 146 12.50 -6.31 -35.70
CA ASP A 146 11.64 -5.19 -36.07
C ASP A 146 11.19 -4.43 -34.80
N ASP A 147 11.78 -3.26 -34.58
CA ASP A 147 11.47 -2.39 -33.43
C ASP A 147 10.02 -1.83 -33.50
N GLN A 148 9.39 -1.83 -34.68
CA GLN A 148 7.98 -1.42 -34.80
C GLN A 148 7.03 -2.39 -34.10
N LEU A 149 7.48 -3.57 -33.72
CA LEU A 149 6.72 -4.59 -33.00
C LEU A 149 6.86 -4.49 -31.48
N ASP A 150 7.61 -3.54 -30.94
CA ASP A 150 7.82 -3.36 -29.49
C ASP A 150 6.50 -3.23 -28.74
N TYR A 151 5.52 -2.47 -29.26
CA TYR A 151 4.19 -2.35 -28.64
C TYR A 151 3.50 -3.69 -28.49
N PHE A 152 3.70 -4.62 -29.44
CA PHE A 152 3.11 -5.95 -29.39
C PHE A 152 3.80 -6.80 -28.33
N VAL A 153 5.13 -6.80 -28.28
CA VAL A 153 5.95 -7.49 -27.26
C VAL A 153 5.61 -6.98 -25.85
N GLU A 154 5.50 -5.66 -25.68
CA GLU A 154 5.04 -5.06 -24.43
C GLU A 154 3.61 -5.44 -24.07
N GLY A 155 2.74 -5.50 -25.07
CA GLY A 155 1.36 -5.96 -24.93
C GLY A 155 1.27 -7.42 -24.48
N MET A 156 2.13 -8.29 -25.01
CA MET A 156 2.26 -9.69 -24.58
C MET A 156 2.71 -9.80 -23.12
N HIS A 157 3.74 -9.07 -22.74
CA HIS A 157 4.22 -8.99 -21.36
C HIS A 157 3.08 -8.57 -20.40
N ALA A 158 2.40 -7.47 -20.72
CA ALA A 158 1.28 -6.98 -19.92
C ALA A 158 0.10 -7.98 -19.83
N SER A 159 -0.13 -8.75 -20.88
CA SER A 159 -1.21 -9.75 -20.92
C SER A 159 -0.86 -10.96 -20.06
N LEU A 160 0.38 -11.46 -20.12
CA LEU A 160 0.82 -12.55 -19.26
C LEU A 160 0.78 -12.15 -17.77
N ILE A 161 1.24 -10.95 -17.40
CA ILE A 161 1.12 -10.45 -16.02
C ILE A 161 -0.34 -10.41 -15.58
N ASN A 162 -1.26 -9.93 -16.43
CA ASN A 162 -2.68 -9.88 -16.11
C ASN A 162 -3.27 -11.27 -15.87
N ASP A 163 -2.89 -12.26 -16.69
CA ASP A 163 -3.41 -13.63 -16.53
C ASP A 163 -2.78 -14.33 -15.33
N MET A 164 -1.47 -14.18 -15.09
CA MET A 164 -0.85 -14.65 -13.86
C MET A 164 -1.45 -13.97 -12.61
N GLY A 165 -1.88 -12.71 -12.75
CA GLY A 165 -2.53 -11.94 -11.69
C GLY A 165 -3.89 -12.51 -11.23
N LYS A 166 -4.52 -13.39 -12.00
CA LYS A 166 -5.77 -14.09 -11.65
C LYS A 166 -5.56 -15.26 -10.67
N ILE A 167 -4.29 -15.68 -10.44
CA ILE A 167 -3.94 -16.76 -9.52
C ILE A 167 -3.88 -16.23 -8.09
N SER A 168 -4.82 -16.64 -7.25
CA SER A 168 -4.96 -16.14 -5.87
C SER A 168 -3.83 -16.58 -4.92
N GLY A 169 -3.25 -17.74 -5.18
CA GLY A 169 -2.12 -18.27 -4.40
C GLY A 169 -0.76 -17.67 -4.72
N LEU A 170 -0.66 -16.76 -5.70
CA LEU A 170 0.60 -16.21 -6.20
C LEU A 170 0.57 -14.68 -6.23
N ARG A 171 1.51 -14.04 -5.54
CA ARG A 171 1.73 -12.60 -5.66
C ARG A 171 2.53 -12.30 -6.92
N VAL A 172 1.95 -11.52 -7.82
CA VAL A 172 2.54 -11.15 -9.11
C VAL A 172 2.79 -9.64 -9.16
N ILE A 173 4.03 -9.24 -9.39
CA ILE A 173 4.37 -7.81 -9.52
C ILE A 173 3.76 -7.25 -10.80
N CYS A 174 3.13 -6.08 -10.68
CA CYS A 174 2.48 -5.41 -11.81
C CYS A 174 3.49 -4.91 -12.86
N LYS A 175 2.99 -4.77 -14.10
CA LYS A 175 3.79 -4.34 -15.27
C LYS A 175 4.61 -3.09 -15.01
N THR A 176 4.06 -2.06 -14.35
CA THR A 176 4.74 -0.79 -14.18
C THR A 176 6.04 -0.95 -13.40
N SER A 177 6.00 -1.63 -12.26
CA SER A 177 7.21 -1.90 -11.47
C SER A 177 8.17 -2.85 -12.19
N ALA A 178 7.66 -3.88 -12.87
CA ALA A 178 8.50 -4.79 -13.64
C ALA A 178 9.24 -4.05 -14.80
N SER A 179 8.57 -3.11 -15.47
CA SER A 179 9.11 -2.40 -16.63
C SER A 179 10.25 -1.43 -16.28
N THR A 180 10.42 -1.04 -15.01
CA THR A 180 11.53 -0.18 -14.60
C THR A 180 12.90 -0.87 -14.71
N TYR A 181 12.91 -2.19 -14.85
CA TYR A 181 14.14 -3.00 -14.93
C TYR A 181 14.57 -3.34 -16.36
N ARG A 182 13.89 -2.84 -17.41
CA ARG A 182 14.17 -3.18 -18.81
C ARG A 182 15.62 -2.95 -19.22
N ASP A 183 16.17 -1.79 -18.89
CA ASP A 183 17.49 -1.33 -19.38
C ASP A 183 18.53 -1.26 -18.25
N LEU A 184 18.26 -1.92 -17.11
CA LEU A 184 19.17 -1.93 -15.98
C LEU A 184 20.09 -3.16 -16.06
N ASP A 185 21.38 -2.95 -15.85
CA ASP A 185 22.38 -4.04 -15.73
C ASP A 185 22.31 -4.65 -14.32
N MET A 186 21.20 -5.34 -14.04
CA MET A 186 20.93 -6.00 -12.77
C MET A 186 20.67 -7.49 -12.99
N THR A 187 21.16 -8.31 -12.07
CA THR A 187 20.87 -9.74 -12.08
C THR A 187 19.43 -10.03 -11.62
N ALA A 188 18.88 -11.20 -11.99
CA ALA A 188 17.57 -11.63 -11.54
C ALA A 188 17.45 -11.65 -10.01
N SER A 189 18.51 -12.01 -9.29
CA SER A 189 18.57 -12.00 -7.83
C SER A 189 18.53 -10.59 -7.22
N GLU A 190 19.17 -9.62 -7.83
CA GLU A 190 19.13 -8.22 -7.39
C GLU A 190 17.74 -7.63 -7.58
N ILE A 191 17.10 -7.85 -8.73
CA ILE A 191 15.73 -7.42 -9.02
C ILE A 191 14.74 -8.07 -8.05
N ALA A 192 14.87 -9.40 -7.86
CA ALA A 192 14.00 -10.13 -6.95
C ALA A 192 14.11 -9.64 -5.50
N LYS A 193 15.31 -9.29 -5.06
CA LYS A 193 15.56 -8.72 -3.72
C LYS A 193 14.91 -7.35 -3.58
N GLU A 194 15.03 -6.48 -4.58
CA GLU A 194 14.45 -5.13 -4.55
C GLU A 194 12.91 -5.17 -4.53
N LEU A 195 12.32 -6.06 -5.35
CA LEU A 195 10.87 -6.26 -5.42
C LEU A 195 10.33 -7.21 -4.34
N ASN A 196 11.22 -7.79 -3.53
CA ASN A 196 10.88 -8.78 -2.51
C ASN A 196 10.04 -9.93 -3.07
N VAL A 197 10.52 -10.58 -4.15
CA VAL A 197 9.89 -11.73 -4.79
C VAL A 197 10.79 -12.96 -4.72
N ASP A 198 10.18 -14.16 -4.84
CA ASP A 198 10.86 -15.44 -4.70
C ASP A 198 11.45 -15.93 -6.02
N ALA A 199 10.87 -15.53 -7.15
CA ALA A 199 11.33 -15.94 -8.47
C ALA A 199 11.08 -14.89 -9.55
N VAL A 200 11.83 -15.02 -10.63
CA VAL A 200 11.78 -14.15 -11.81
C VAL A 200 11.41 -14.97 -13.04
N VAL A 201 10.48 -14.47 -13.84
CA VAL A 201 10.17 -14.98 -15.17
C VAL A 201 10.78 -14.04 -16.21
N GLU A 202 11.62 -14.58 -17.06
CA GLU A 202 12.18 -13.91 -18.22
C GLU A 202 11.54 -14.44 -19.49
N GLY A 203 11.37 -13.59 -20.50
CA GLY A 203 10.77 -13.96 -21.76
C GLY A 203 11.41 -13.26 -22.94
N SER A 204 11.37 -13.91 -24.11
CA SER A 204 11.81 -13.34 -25.37
C SER A 204 10.87 -13.72 -26.51
N ILE A 205 10.71 -12.82 -27.48
CA ILE A 205 9.92 -13.01 -28.68
C ILE A 205 10.88 -13.03 -29.87
N MET A 206 10.95 -14.16 -30.56
CA MET A 206 11.94 -14.42 -31.63
C MET A 206 11.32 -14.33 -33.03
N CYS A 207 10.02 -14.53 -33.18
CA CYS A 207 9.32 -14.34 -34.45
C CYS A 207 7.91 -13.81 -34.21
N LEU A 208 7.44 -12.93 -35.10
CA LEU A 208 6.10 -12.36 -35.07
C LEU A 208 5.61 -12.12 -36.49
N GLY A 209 4.95 -13.13 -37.06
CA GLY A 209 4.29 -13.08 -38.35
C GLY A 209 2.88 -13.67 -38.20
N ASP A 210 2.55 -14.72 -38.96
CA ASP A 210 1.34 -15.51 -38.73
C ASP A 210 1.45 -16.38 -37.48
N SER A 211 2.69 -16.69 -37.06
CA SER A 211 3.00 -17.39 -35.82
C SER A 211 3.83 -16.52 -34.87
N ILE A 212 3.68 -16.76 -33.58
CA ILE A 212 4.47 -16.18 -32.51
C ILE A 212 5.43 -17.25 -32.01
N CYS A 213 6.74 -16.94 -32.01
CA CYS A 213 7.77 -17.76 -31.39
C CYS A 213 8.25 -17.08 -30.13
N SER A 214 8.11 -17.74 -29.00
CA SER A 214 8.51 -17.19 -27.70
C SER A 214 9.26 -18.21 -26.86
N GLN A 215 10.16 -17.73 -26.02
CA GLN A 215 10.86 -18.51 -25.03
C GLN A 215 10.61 -17.90 -23.65
N PHE A 216 10.39 -18.75 -22.66
CA PHE A 216 10.25 -18.32 -21.26
C PHE A 216 11.19 -19.12 -20.38
N ARG A 217 11.71 -18.45 -19.36
CA ARG A 217 12.58 -19.00 -18.35
C ARG A 217 12.10 -18.59 -16.96
N LEU A 218 11.99 -19.53 -16.02
CA LEU A 218 11.68 -19.27 -14.62
C LEU A 218 12.93 -19.52 -13.79
N VAL A 219 13.34 -18.49 -13.07
CA VAL A 219 14.56 -18.47 -12.24
C VAL A 219 14.18 -18.31 -10.78
N ASN A 220 14.55 -19.28 -9.96
CA ASN A 220 14.50 -19.13 -8.50
C ASN A 220 15.66 -18.24 -8.05
N THR A 221 15.38 -17.24 -7.24
CA THR A 221 16.34 -16.22 -6.82
C THR A 221 16.69 -16.29 -5.33
N ALA A 222 16.13 -17.25 -4.59
CA ALA A 222 16.50 -17.49 -3.20
C ALA A 222 17.82 -18.28 -3.10
N GLY A 223 18.90 -17.58 -2.81
CA GLY A 223 20.25 -18.12 -2.74
C GLY A 223 21.03 -17.95 -4.06
N GLU A 224 21.60 -19.02 -4.59
CA GLU A 224 22.20 -19.01 -5.93
C GLU A 224 21.10 -19.04 -6.99
N GLU A 225 21.23 -18.22 -8.02
CA GLU A 225 20.31 -18.22 -9.15
C GLU A 225 20.24 -19.61 -9.78
N LYS A 226 19.04 -20.15 -9.82
CA LYS A 226 18.80 -21.47 -10.40
C LYS A 226 17.62 -21.43 -11.36
N GLN A 227 17.88 -21.69 -12.61
CA GLN A 227 16.81 -21.94 -13.57
C GLN A 227 16.07 -23.22 -13.16
N ILE A 228 14.75 -23.11 -12.95
CA ILE A 228 13.89 -24.24 -12.57
C ILE A 228 13.02 -24.71 -13.74
N TRP A 229 12.79 -23.84 -14.70
CA TRP A 229 12.02 -24.16 -15.89
C TRP A 229 12.46 -23.30 -17.09
N ASN A 230 12.30 -23.88 -18.28
CA ASN A 230 12.48 -23.22 -19.59
C ASN A 230 11.57 -23.91 -20.60
N ALA A 231 10.93 -23.14 -21.48
CA ALA A 231 10.12 -23.68 -22.57
C ALA A 231 10.07 -22.74 -23.77
N ASP A 232 10.07 -23.35 -24.95
CA ASP A 232 9.87 -22.68 -26.22
C ASP A 232 8.45 -22.93 -26.72
N TYR A 233 7.82 -21.91 -27.26
CA TYR A 233 6.47 -21.98 -27.82
C TYR A 233 6.45 -21.46 -29.25
N ARG A 234 5.62 -22.09 -30.06
CA ARG A 234 5.26 -21.60 -31.39
C ARG A 234 3.77 -21.75 -31.59
N GLU A 235 3.08 -20.61 -31.72
CA GLU A 235 1.61 -20.56 -31.79
C GLU A 235 1.14 -19.65 -32.91
N GLU A 236 -0.03 -19.95 -33.48
CA GLU A 236 -0.70 -19.01 -34.37
C GLU A 236 -1.20 -17.79 -33.64
N LYS A 237 -1.12 -16.60 -34.25
CA LYS A 237 -1.61 -15.36 -33.64
C LYS A 237 -3.07 -15.42 -33.18
N SER A 238 -3.91 -16.15 -33.94
CA SER A 238 -5.33 -16.37 -33.58
C SER A 238 -5.53 -17.10 -32.27
N GLN A 239 -4.52 -17.86 -31.81
CA GLN A 239 -4.53 -18.63 -30.57
C GLN A 239 -3.89 -17.90 -29.37
N ILE A 240 -3.63 -16.61 -29.49
CA ILE A 240 -2.84 -15.86 -28.50
C ILE A 240 -3.45 -15.90 -27.09
N LEU A 241 -4.77 -15.88 -26.94
CA LEU A 241 -5.43 -15.97 -25.64
C LEU A 241 -5.25 -17.36 -25.02
N ASN A 242 -5.40 -18.42 -25.82
CA ASN A 242 -5.17 -19.80 -25.39
C ASN A 242 -3.69 -20.04 -25.03
N PHE A 243 -2.78 -19.37 -25.72
CA PHE A 243 -1.35 -19.38 -25.42
C PHE A 243 -1.08 -18.84 -24.02
N TYR A 244 -1.63 -17.68 -23.65
CA TYR A 244 -1.44 -17.13 -22.29
C TYR A 244 -1.99 -18.08 -21.22
N ASN A 245 -3.16 -18.66 -21.44
CA ASN A 245 -3.73 -19.65 -20.52
C ASN A 245 -2.80 -20.84 -20.30
N ARG A 246 -2.15 -21.35 -21.36
CA ARG A 246 -1.19 -22.46 -21.25
C ARG A 246 0.09 -22.06 -20.52
N VAL A 247 0.66 -20.89 -20.84
CA VAL A 247 1.88 -20.40 -20.18
C VAL A 247 1.61 -20.15 -18.69
N THR A 248 0.48 -19.51 -18.36
CA THR A 248 0.05 -19.23 -16.98
C THR A 248 -0.07 -20.52 -16.16
N ARG A 249 -0.79 -21.53 -16.68
CA ARG A 249 -0.90 -22.85 -16.04
C ARG A 249 0.45 -23.49 -15.83
N ARG A 250 1.29 -23.46 -16.88
CA ARG A 250 2.61 -24.08 -16.80
C ARG A 250 3.48 -23.46 -15.74
N ILE A 251 3.50 -22.13 -15.62
CA ILE A 251 4.23 -21.44 -14.56
C ILE A 251 3.65 -21.80 -13.18
N ALA A 252 2.32 -21.83 -13.02
CA ALA A 252 1.68 -22.25 -11.76
C ALA A 252 2.07 -23.67 -11.35
N ASP A 253 2.09 -24.61 -12.30
CA ASP A 253 2.53 -26.00 -12.07
C ASP A 253 4.00 -26.06 -11.63
N GLU A 254 4.89 -25.29 -12.27
CA GLU A 254 6.33 -25.30 -11.95
C GLU A 254 6.62 -24.70 -10.56
N VAL A 255 5.86 -23.68 -10.17
CA VAL A 255 5.95 -23.09 -8.81
C VAL A 255 5.12 -23.88 -7.79
N LYS A 256 4.39 -24.93 -8.22
CA LYS A 256 3.54 -25.81 -7.39
C LYS A 256 2.41 -25.07 -6.65
N ILE A 257 1.82 -24.10 -7.30
CA ILE A 257 0.59 -23.46 -6.85
C ILE A 257 -0.59 -24.29 -7.35
N GLU A 258 -1.43 -24.75 -6.43
CA GLU A 258 -2.70 -25.41 -6.78
C GLU A 258 -3.72 -24.36 -7.19
N LEU A 259 -4.22 -24.46 -8.42
CA LEU A 259 -5.29 -23.60 -8.91
C LEU A 259 -6.62 -23.99 -8.25
N THR A 260 -7.43 -23.01 -7.90
CA THR A 260 -8.81 -23.24 -7.47
C THR A 260 -9.66 -23.74 -8.64
N SER A 261 -10.80 -24.38 -8.34
CA SER A 261 -11.72 -24.85 -9.40
C SER A 261 -12.23 -23.73 -10.31
N VAL A 262 -12.35 -22.50 -9.78
CA VAL A 262 -12.73 -21.31 -10.55
C VAL A 262 -11.61 -20.87 -11.49
N GLU A 263 -10.37 -20.84 -11.01
CA GLU A 263 -9.19 -20.51 -11.81
C GLU A 263 -8.94 -21.57 -12.90
N GLU A 264 -9.13 -22.87 -12.57
CA GLU A 264 -9.04 -23.94 -13.56
C GLU A 264 -10.06 -23.78 -14.69
N GLN A 265 -11.30 -23.42 -14.35
CA GLN A 265 -12.34 -23.15 -15.36
C GLN A 265 -11.97 -21.94 -16.22
N LEU A 266 -11.54 -20.85 -15.60
CA LEU A 266 -11.13 -19.62 -16.29
C LEU A 266 -10.02 -19.89 -17.32
N PHE A 267 -8.99 -20.66 -16.93
CA PHE A 267 -7.89 -21.01 -17.83
C PHE A 267 -8.21 -22.18 -18.77
N ALA A 268 -9.32 -22.90 -18.59
CA ALA A 268 -9.79 -23.92 -19.50
C ALA A 268 -10.57 -23.36 -20.70
N GLU A 269 -11.11 -22.14 -20.56
CA GLU A 269 -11.83 -21.49 -21.65
C GLU A 269 -10.91 -21.27 -22.85
N THR A 270 -11.33 -21.74 -24.01
CA THR A 270 -10.60 -21.54 -25.25
C THR A 270 -11.33 -20.52 -26.11
N ARG A 271 -10.62 -19.52 -26.55
CA ARG A 271 -11.15 -18.52 -27.47
C ARG A 271 -10.11 -18.19 -28.53
N THR A 272 -10.53 -18.31 -29.78
CA THR A 272 -9.79 -17.73 -30.90
C THR A 272 -10.16 -16.27 -31.06
N ILE A 273 -9.21 -15.45 -31.50
CA ILE A 273 -9.43 -14.04 -31.74
C ILE A 273 -8.84 -13.64 -33.09
N ASP A 274 -9.51 -12.74 -33.77
CA ASP A 274 -8.94 -12.17 -35.00
C ASP A 274 -7.62 -11.45 -34.68
N PRO A 275 -6.51 -11.77 -35.34
CA PRO A 275 -5.22 -11.13 -35.08
C PRO A 275 -5.22 -9.62 -35.27
N GLN A 276 -6.07 -9.05 -36.15
CA GLN A 276 -6.18 -7.62 -36.36
C GLN A 276 -6.95 -6.95 -35.21
N ALA A 277 -7.99 -7.61 -34.66
CA ALA A 277 -8.67 -7.15 -33.46
C ALA A 277 -7.74 -7.10 -32.26
N TYR A 278 -6.92 -8.16 -32.09
CA TYR A 278 -5.95 -8.22 -31.01
C TYR A 278 -4.86 -7.15 -31.15
N ASP A 279 -4.35 -6.94 -32.36
CA ASP A 279 -3.37 -5.88 -32.66
C ASP A 279 -3.94 -4.48 -32.34
N ALA A 280 -5.15 -4.20 -32.79
CA ALA A 280 -5.84 -2.94 -32.45
C ALA A 280 -6.00 -2.78 -30.92
N TYR A 281 -6.40 -3.83 -30.22
CA TYR A 281 -6.52 -3.82 -28.75
C TYR A 281 -5.19 -3.48 -28.06
N LEU A 282 -4.07 -4.08 -28.49
CA LEU A 282 -2.76 -3.78 -27.92
C LEU A 282 -2.30 -2.34 -28.19
N LYS A 283 -2.55 -1.81 -29.39
CA LYS A 283 -2.32 -0.40 -29.70
C LYS A 283 -3.16 0.51 -28.79
N GLY A 284 -4.43 0.17 -28.61
CA GLY A 284 -5.30 0.88 -27.68
C GLY A 284 -4.74 0.92 -26.24
N LYS A 285 -4.24 -0.22 -25.74
CA LYS A 285 -3.56 -0.30 -24.43
C LYS A 285 -2.30 0.58 -24.36
N TYR A 286 -1.46 0.51 -25.37
CA TYR A 286 -0.23 1.30 -25.46
C TYR A 286 -0.50 2.80 -25.37
N TYR A 287 -1.49 3.30 -26.12
CA TYR A 287 -1.86 4.71 -26.07
C TYR A 287 -2.56 5.09 -24.76
N TRP A 288 -3.40 4.22 -24.22
CA TRP A 288 -4.08 4.47 -22.94
C TRP A 288 -3.10 4.66 -21.77
N GLU A 289 -1.96 3.96 -21.76
CA GLU A 289 -0.95 4.06 -20.70
C GLU A 289 -0.24 5.42 -20.65
N LYS A 290 -0.24 6.18 -21.75
CA LYS A 290 0.42 7.51 -21.82
C LYS A 290 -0.35 8.61 -21.08
N LEU A 291 -1.65 8.45 -20.87
CA LEU A 291 -2.53 9.33 -20.09
C LEU A 291 -2.59 10.80 -20.57
N ASP A 292 -2.11 11.13 -21.76
CA ASP A 292 -2.27 12.45 -22.37
C ASP A 292 -3.51 12.49 -23.28
N PRO A 293 -4.07 13.69 -23.56
CA PRO A 293 -5.32 13.83 -24.31
C PRO A 293 -5.30 13.25 -25.73
N GLU A 294 -4.19 13.35 -26.44
CA GLU A 294 -4.06 12.86 -27.81
C GLU A 294 -3.97 11.34 -27.83
N SER A 295 -3.14 10.78 -26.93
CA SER A 295 -3.00 9.35 -26.77
C SER A 295 -4.31 8.69 -26.34
N MET A 296 -5.10 9.35 -25.51
CA MET A 296 -6.43 8.84 -25.13
C MET A 296 -7.41 8.77 -26.30
N LYS A 297 -7.38 9.74 -27.22
CA LYS A 297 -8.14 9.67 -28.46
C LYS A 297 -7.73 8.46 -29.31
N MET A 298 -6.42 8.27 -29.45
CA MET A 298 -5.90 7.12 -30.19
C MET A 298 -6.32 5.80 -29.53
N ALA A 299 -6.30 5.74 -28.20
CA ALA A 299 -6.77 4.57 -27.46
C ALA A 299 -8.25 4.27 -27.74
N GLU A 300 -9.09 5.32 -27.72
CA GLU A 300 -10.52 5.20 -28.04
C GLU A 300 -10.73 4.63 -29.45
N GLU A 301 -10.05 5.17 -30.46
CA GLU A 301 -10.16 4.73 -31.85
C GLU A 301 -9.74 3.26 -32.01
N TYR A 302 -8.62 2.86 -31.43
CA TYR A 302 -8.14 1.49 -31.52
C TYR A 302 -9.02 0.49 -30.78
N PHE A 303 -9.57 0.83 -29.61
CA PHE A 303 -10.53 -0.05 -28.95
C PHE A 303 -11.84 -0.18 -29.73
N LYS A 304 -12.32 0.87 -30.38
CA LYS A 304 -13.48 0.81 -31.30
C LYS A 304 -13.18 -0.09 -32.50
N THR A 305 -11.99 0.03 -33.09
CA THR A 305 -11.57 -0.86 -34.20
C THR A 305 -11.56 -2.33 -33.75
N ALA A 306 -11.06 -2.61 -32.54
CA ALA A 306 -11.10 -3.96 -32.00
C ALA A 306 -12.54 -4.50 -31.84
N ILE A 307 -13.48 -3.66 -31.39
CA ILE A 307 -14.90 -4.00 -31.28
C ILE A 307 -15.56 -4.21 -32.65
N GLU A 308 -15.22 -3.42 -33.64
CA GLU A 308 -15.78 -3.55 -35.00
C GLU A 308 -15.39 -4.91 -35.63
N ILE A 309 -14.16 -5.38 -35.35
CA ILE A 309 -13.68 -6.67 -35.87
C ILE A 309 -14.20 -7.82 -35.01
N GLU A 310 -14.18 -7.70 -33.68
CA GLU A 310 -14.60 -8.74 -32.71
C GLU A 310 -15.66 -8.21 -31.74
N PRO A 311 -16.93 -8.06 -32.16
CA PRO A 311 -17.97 -7.45 -31.34
C PRO A 311 -18.38 -8.25 -30.10
N GLU A 312 -18.05 -9.54 -30.04
CA GLU A 312 -18.32 -10.41 -28.88
C GLU A 312 -17.13 -10.48 -27.90
N TRP A 313 -16.11 -9.64 -28.06
CA TRP A 313 -14.96 -9.58 -27.15
C TRP A 313 -15.12 -8.52 -26.08
N ALA A 314 -15.26 -8.93 -24.81
CA ALA A 314 -15.61 -8.05 -23.69
C ALA A 314 -14.52 -7.02 -23.33
N GLU A 315 -13.23 -7.39 -23.41
CA GLU A 315 -12.13 -6.57 -22.93
C GLU A 315 -12.03 -5.18 -23.59
N PRO A 316 -12.18 -5.02 -24.92
CA PRO A 316 -12.18 -3.69 -25.53
C PRO A 316 -13.31 -2.78 -25.01
N TYR A 317 -14.50 -3.33 -24.72
CA TYR A 317 -15.61 -2.60 -24.12
C TYR A 317 -15.26 -2.12 -22.70
N ALA A 318 -14.69 -2.98 -21.87
CA ALA A 318 -14.25 -2.64 -20.52
C ALA A 318 -13.15 -1.55 -20.55
N ARG A 319 -12.24 -1.60 -21.53
CA ARG A 319 -11.23 -0.56 -21.76
C ARG A 319 -11.85 0.76 -22.18
N LEU A 320 -12.80 0.76 -23.11
CA LEU A 320 -13.52 1.99 -23.49
C LEU A 320 -14.28 2.60 -22.31
N ALA A 321 -14.93 1.78 -21.47
CA ALA A 321 -15.55 2.25 -20.25
C ALA A 321 -14.52 2.90 -19.31
N SER A 322 -13.30 2.35 -19.24
CA SER A 322 -12.19 2.93 -18.48
C SER A 322 -11.70 4.25 -19.08
N VAL A 323 -11.60 4.37 -20.40
CA VAL A 323 -11.25 5.60 -21.13
C VAL A 323 -12.24 6.70 -20.78
N TYR A 324 -13.55 6.46 -20.92
CA TYR A 324 -14.59 7.44 -20.59
C TYR A 324 -14.73 7.69 -19.08
N GLY A 325 -14.21 6.83 -18.24
CA GLY A 325 -14.12 7.02 -16.79
C GLY A 325 -12.89 7.81 -16.34
N SER A 326 -11.96 8.07 -17.23
CA SER A 326 -10.77 8.87 -16.96
C SER A 326 -11.07 10.37 -17.02
N PHE A 327 -10.20 11.20 -16.44
CA PHE A 327 -10.34 12.67 -16.51
C PHE A 327 -10.09 13.15 -17.93
N TYR A 328 -11.18 13.36 -18.67
CA TYR A 328 -11.07 13.68 -20.06
C TYR A 328 -11.62 15.07 -20.40
N ILE A 329 -11.21 15.58 -21.55
CA ILE A 329 -11.55 16.89 -22.09
C ILE A 329 -13.06 17.07 -22.29
N LEU A 330 -13.82 15.98 -22.38
CA LEU A 330 -15.26 16.03 -22.60
C LEU A 330 -16.02 16.18 -21.27
N PRO A 331 -17.12 16.94 -21.27
CA PRO A 331 -17.98 17.11 -20.10
C PRO A 331 -18.51 15.76 -19.58
N LYS A 332 -18.68 15.64 -18.25
CA LYS A 332 -19.27 14.44 -17.61
C LYS A 332 -20.64 14.06 -18.21
N SER A 333 -21.42 15.02 -18.67
CA SER A 333 -22.70 14.80 -19.34
C SER A 333 -22.58 13.96 -20.61
N VAL A 334 -21.42 13.95 -21.27
CA VAL A 334 -21.13 13.17 -22.46
C VAL A 334 -20.44 11.85 -22.11
N THR A 335 -19.43 11.91 -21.25
CA THR A 335 -18.60 10.74 -20.96
C THR A 335 -19.32 9.70 -20.11
N LEU A 336 -20.15 10.13 -19.17
CA LEU A 336 -20.83 9.21 -18.26
C LEU A 336 -21.84 8.27 -18.94
N PRO A 337 -22.72 8.72 -19.86
CA PRO A 337 -23.57 7.81 -20.62
C PRO A 337 -22.79 6.81 -21.46
N LEU A 338 -21.73 7.24 -22.15
CA LEU A 338 -20.87 6.35 -22.94
C LEU A 338 -20.17 5.32 -22.06
N LYS A 339 -19.67 5.73 -20.91
CA LYS A 339 -19.08 4.83 -19.92
C LYS A 339 -20.05 3.71 -19.54
N TYR A 340 -21.30 4.04 -19.19
CA TYR A 340 -22.30 3.04 -18.84
C TYR A 340 -22.64 2.12 -20.02
N GLN A 341 -22.76 2.67 -21.21
CA GLN A 341 -23.02 1.87 -22.41
C GLN A 341 -21.97 0.78 -22.60
N TYR A 342 -20.69 1.15 -22.58
CA TYR A 342 -19.59 0.21 -22.78
C TYR A 342 -19.39 -0.72 -21.59
N LEU A 343 -19.56 -0.22 -20.37
CA LEU A 343 -19.47 -1.04 -19.16
C LEU A 343 -20.54 -2.13 -19.11
N ASN A 344 -21.79 -1.77 -19.39
CA ASN A 344 -22.89 -2.74 -19.40
C ASN A 344 -22.69 -3.80 -20.49
N LYS A 345 -22.20 -3.40 -21.67
CA LYS A 345 -21.91 -4.35 -22.74
C LYS A 345 -20.74 -5.28 -22.37
N ALA A 346 -19.69 -4.77 -21.70
CA ALA A 346 -18.59 -5.59 -21.22
C ALA A 346 -19.08 -6.65 -20.22
N LEU A 347 -19.93 -6.29 -19.26
CA LEU A 347 -20.48 -7.21 -18.25
C LEU A 347 -21.55 -8.17 -18.83
N GLU A 348 -22.25 -7.76 -19.88
CA GLU A 348 -23.14 -8.66 -20.62
C GLU A 348 -22.37 -9.77 -21.33
N LEU A 349 -21.24 -9.43 -21.97
CA LEU A 349 -20.38 -10.35 -22.70
C LEU A 349 -19.52 -11.23 -21.79
N ASP A 350 -18.99 -10.65 -20.72
CA ASP A 350 -18.20 -11.34 -19.70
C ASP A 350 -18.58 -10.87 -18.29
N PRO A 351 -19.48 -11.59 -17.60
CA PRO A 351 -19.84 -11.29 -16.22
C PRO A 351 -18.69 -11.47 -15.20
N ASN A 352 -17.57 -12.07 -15.63
CA ASN A 352 -16.38 -12.29 -14.81
C ASN A 352 -15.20 -11.39 -15.22
N SER A 353 -15.45 -10.30 -15.94
CA SER A 353 -14.42 -9.32 -16.27
C SER A 353 -13.98 -8.53 -15.04
N ALA A 354 -12.81 -8.87 -14.47
CA ALA A 354 -12.23 -8.14 -13.33
C ALA A 354 -12.09 -6.63 -13.60
N LEU A 355 -11.72 -6.26 -14.83
CA LEU A 355 -11.60 -4.85 -15.23
C LEU A 355 -12.96 -4.16 -15.25
N ALA A 356 -14.01 -4.80 -15.78
CA ALA A 356 -15.35 -4.20 -15.82
C ALA A 356 -15.88 -3.98 -14.39
N HIS A 357 -15.72 -4.96 -13.50
CA HIS A 357 -16.07 -4.80 -12.09
C HIS A 357 -15.29 -3.67 -11.42
N HIS A 358 -13.98 -3.55 -11.66
CA HIS A 358 -13.18 -2.43 -11.16
C HIS A 358 -13.71 -1.07 -11.63
N VAL A 359 -14.04 -0.94 -12.92
CA VAL A 359 -14.60 0.30 -13.49
C VAL A 359 -15.99 0.58 -12.90
N ASN A 360 -16.82 -0.45 -12.69
CA ASN A 360 -18.13 -0.31 -12.08
C ASN A 360 -18.04 0.16 -10.63
N ALA A 361 -17.14 -0.45 -9.84
CA ALA A 361 -16.87 -0.07 -8.46
C ALA A 361 -16.48 1.41 -8.34
N ARG A 362 -15.52 1.85 -9.13
CA ARG A 362 -15.12 3.26 -9.18
C ARG A 362 -16.25 4.18 -9.59
N THR A 363 -17.12 3.74 -10.48
CA THR A 363 -18.30 4.52 -10.90
C THR A 363 -19.30 4.68 -9.76
N ALA A 364 -19.63 3.56 -9.09
CA ALA A 364 -20.50 3.55 -7.94
C ALA A 364 -20.01 4.50 -6.84
N VAL A 365 -18.72 4.44 -6.47
CA VAL A 365 -18.15 5.26 -5.39
C VAL A 365 -18.10 6.75 -5.76
N TRP A 366 -17.50 7.11 -6.91
CA TRP A 366 -17.14 8.52 -7.19
C TRP A 366 -18.09 9.27 -8.14
N ALA A 367 -19.04 8.55 -8.76
CA ALA A 367 -20.05 9.19 -9.60
C ALA A 367 -21.48 9.05 -9.05
N GLU A 368 -21.78 7.89 -8.45
CA GLU A 368 -23.12 7.58 -7.93
C GLU A 368 -23.26 7.82 -6.43
N PHE A 369 -22.15 7.77 -5.66
CA PHE A 369 -22.11 7.76 -4.20
C PHE A 369 -22.87 6.56 -3.61
N ASP A 370 -22.79 5.42 -4.30
CA ASP A 370 -23.35 4.14 -3.89
C ASP A 370 -22.23 3.26 -3.30
N TRP A 371 -22.08 3.33 -1.99
CA TRP A 371 -20.98 2.69 -1.26
C TRP A 371 -21.10 1.16 -1.26
N ASP A 372 -22.32 0.65 -1.07
CA ASP A 372 -22.59 -0.80 -1.00
C ASP A 372 -22.33 -1.47 -2.35
N LYS A 373 -22.83 -0.86 -3.44
CA LYS A 373 -22.53 -1.30 -4.80
C LYS A 373 -21.01 -1.22 -5.06
N GLY A 374 -20.38 -0.10 -4.66
CA GLY A 374 -18.94 0.09 -4.80
C GLY A 374 -18.14 -1.00 -4.13
N GLU A 375 -18.45 -1.34 -2.89
CA GLU A 375 -17.77 -2.40 -2.15
C GLU A 375 -17.96 -3.76 -2.79
N LYS A 376 -19.20 -4.12 -3.14
CA LYS A 376 -19.51 -5.39 -3.81
C LYS A 376 -18.70 -5.56 -5.10
N GLU A 377 -18.63 -4.52 -5.92
CA GLU A 377 -17.94 -4.56 -7.20
C GLU A 377 -16.40 -4.59 -7.04
N PHE A 378 -15.83 -3.88 -6.03
CA PHE A 378 -14.41 -4.01 -5.70
C PHE A 378 -14.05 -5.42 -5.24
N LEU A 379 -14.84 -6.00 -4.34
CA LEU A 379 -14.62 -7.36 -3.84
C LEU A 379 -14.69 -8.38 -4.99
N LYS A 380 -15.65 -8.21 -5.91
CA LYS A 380 -15.76 -9.09 -7.08
C LYS A 380 -14.56 -8.93 -8.02
N SER A 381 -14.08 -7.71 -8.24
CA SER A 381 -12.87 -7.46 -9.03
C SER A 381 -11.62 -8.09 -8.40
N ILE A 382 -11.46 -8.00 -7.07
CA ILE A 382 -10.35 -8.59 -6.32
C ILE A 382 -10.43 -10.13 -6.33
N GLU A 383 -11.64 -10.70 -6.21
CA GLU A 383 -11.85 -12.15 -6.35
C GLU A 383 -11.37 -12.65 -7.71
N LEU A 384 -11.68 -11.91 -8.79
CA LEU A 384 -11.34 -12.29 -10.17
C LEU A 384 -9.88 -12.00 -10.56
N ASN A 385 -9.26 -10.98 -9.94
CA ASN A 385 -7.85 -10.66 -10.12
C ASN A 385 -7.27 -10.06 -8.83
N PRO A 386 -6.79 -10.89 -7.90
CA PRO A 386 -6.27 -10.47 -6.61
C PRO A 386 -4.93 -9.72 -6.69
N ASN A 387 -4.28 -9.69 -7.85
CA ASN A 387 -3.01 -8.99 -8.07
C ASN A 387 -3.19 -7.62 -8.76
N ASN A 388 -4.40 -7.07 -8.77
CA ASN A 388 -4.64 -5.74 -9.30
C ASN A 388 -4.36 -4.65 -8.24
N ALA A 389 -3.15 -4.10 -8.24
CA ALA A 389 -2.70 -3.07 -7.30
C ALA A 389 -3.67 -1.87 -7.20
N LEU A 390 -4.14 -1.36 -8.33
CA LEU A 390 -5.06 -0.21 -8.35
C LEU A 390 -6.43 -0.57 -7.78
N CYS A 391 -6.89 -1.81 -7.94
CA CYS A 391 -8.15 -2.25 -7.35
C CYS A 391 -8.08 -2.20 -5.82
N HIS A 392 -7.00 -2.73 -5.24
CA HIS A 392 -6.74 -2.67 -3.80
C HIS A 392 -6.64 -1.22 -3.29
N LEU A 393 -5.94 -0.34 -4.02
CA LEU A 393 -5.80 1.07 -3.61
C LEU A 393 -7.14 1.81 -3.67
N TYR A 394 -7.93 1.65 -4.73
CA TYR A 394 -9.24 2.31 -4.80
C TYR A 394 -10.23 1.72 -3.79
N TYR A 395 -10.18 0.41 -3.52
CA TYR A 395 -10.95 -0.20 -2.45
C TYR A 395 -10.51 0.34 -1.07
N SER A 396 -9.22 0.52 -0.83
CA SER A 396 -8.73 1.14 0.40
C SER A 396 -9.27 2.56 0.59
N HIS A 397 -9.41 3.33 -0.49
CA HIS A 397 -10.02 4.66 -0.45
C HIS A 397 -11.53 4.61 -0.12
N LEU A 398 -12.28 3.63 -0.63
CA LEU A 398 -13.66 3.41 -0.20
C LEU A 398 -13.73 3.09 1.29
N LEU A 399 -12.89 2.18 1.77
CA LEU A 399 -12.82 1.83 3.19
C LEU A 399 -12.46 3.03 4.07
N MET A 400 -11.55 3.90 3.59
CA MET A 400 -11.21 5.16 4.23
C MET A 400 -12.44 6.10 4.30
N ILE A 401 -13.20 6.24 3.21
CA ILE A 401 -14.45 7.00 3.14
C ILE A 401 -15.46 6.48 4.17
N LEU A 402 -15.54 5.16 4.34
CA LEU A 402 -16.40 4.48 5.30
C LEU A 402 -15.82 4.41 6.72
N ARG A 403 -14.69 5.06 7.00
CA ARG A 403 -13.95 5.07 8.28
C ARG A 403 -13.52 3.69 8.78
N ARG A 404 -13.33 2.73 7.89
CA ARG A 404 -12.80 1.41 8.17
C ARG A 404 -11.28 1.41 8.06
N SER A 405 -10.61 2.20 8.93
CA SER A 405 -9.19 2.53 8.86
C SER A 405 -8.26 1.32 8.79
N GLN A 406 -8.46 0.31 9.64
CA GLN A 406 -7.59 -0.88 9.64
C GLN A 406 -7.63 -1.62 8.31
N GLU A 407 -8.81 -1.83 7.76
CA GLU A 407 -9.02 -2.51 6.48
C GLU A 407 -8.48 -1.65 5.32
N SER A 408 -8.69 -0.33 5.38
CA SER A 408 -8.14 0.62 4.42
C SER A 408 -6.62 0.50 4.33
N VAL A 409 -5.91 0.57 5.46
CA VAL A 409 -4.45 0.46 5.52
C VAL A 409 -3.98 -0.92 5.02
N GLN A 410 -4.69 -1.99 5.35
CA GLN A 410 -4.37 -3.33 4.89
C GLN A 410 -4.46 -3.45 3.37
N GLN A 411 -5.55 -2.98 2.78
CA GLN A 411 -5.74 -2.99 1.32
C GLN A 411 -4.71 -2.08 0.61
N ALA A 412 -4.42 -0.91 1.20
CA ALA A 412 -3.41 0.00 0.66
C ALA A 412 -2.01 -0.63 0.62
N LYS A 413 -1.62 -1.36 1.68
CA LYS A 413 -0.35 -2.10 1.71
C LYS A 413 -0.28 -3.18 0.64
N LEU A 414 -1.34 -3.98 0.47
CA LEU A 414 -1.41 -4.98 -0.60
C LEU A 414 -1.19 -4.35 -1.98
N GLY A 415 -1.88 -3.24 -2.26
CA GLY A 415 -1.69 -2.52 -3.52
C GLY A 415 -0.26 -2.00 -3.72
N LEU A 416 0.38 -1.50 -2.66
CA LEU A 416 1.76 -1.04 -2.69
C LEU A 416 2.76 -2.19 -2.92
N GLU A 417 2.53 -3.36 -2.31
CA GLU A 417 3.35 -4.56 -2.50
C GLU A 417 3.27 -5.12 -3.93
N LEU A 418 2.14 -4.92 -4.62
CA LEU A 418 1.92 -5.37 -5.98
C LEU A 418 2.54 -4.45 -7.04
N ASP A 419 2.61 -3.13 -6.78
CA ASP A 419 3.17 -2.16 -7.75
C ASP A 419 3.96 -1.05 -7.03
N PRO A 420 5.09 -1.39 -6.37
CA PRO A 420 5.83 -0.51 -5.46
C PRO A 420 6.54 0.67 -6.13
N LEU A 421 6.64 0.68 -7.46
CA LEU A 421 7.33 1.71 -8.24
C LEU A 421 6.39 2.52 -9.14
N LYS A 422 5.06 2.35 -9.02
CA LYS A 422 4.10 3.16 -9.76
C LYS A 422 3.77 4.46 -9.03
N PRO A 423 4.03 5.64 -9.63
CA PRO A 423 3.76 6.93 -8.98
C PRO A 423 2.33 7.10 -8.46
N LEU A 424 1.33 6.60 -9.20
CA LEU A 424 -0.07 6.66 -8.78
C LEU A 424 -0.33 5.79 -7.54
N VAL A 425 0.23 4.57 -7.49
CA VAL A 425 0.09 3.65 -6.34
C VAL A 425 0.72 4.25 -5.09
N LEU A 426 1.96 4.74 -5.20
CA LEU A 426 2.67 5.44 -4.13
C LEU A 426 1.86 6.63 -3.60
N SER A 427 1.26 7.40 -4.52
CA SER A 427 0.50 8.59 -4.14
C SER A 427 -0.84 8.25 -3.49
N LEU A 428 -1.57 7.25 -3.98
CA LEU A 428 -2.82 6.79 -3.37
C LEU A 428 -2.56 6.23 -1.96
N TYR A 429 -1.48 5.45 -1.80
CA TYR A 429 -1.02 4.99 -0.48
C TYR A 429 -0.69 6.17 0.45
N GLY A 430 0.03 7.18 -0.06
CA GLY A 430 0.34 8.40 0.67
C GLY A 430 -0.91 9.13 1.17
N VAL A 431 -1.98 9.19 0.37
CA VAL A 431 -3.27 9.80 0.79
C VAL A 431 -3.89 9.02 1.95
N VAL A 432 -3.85 7.68 1.93
CA VAL A 432 -4.31 6.87 3.07
C VAL A 432 -3.48 7.17 4.32
N MET A 433 -2.15 7.30 4.18
CA MET A 433 -1.28 7.65 5.32
C MET A 433 -1.57 9.07 5.87
N VAL A 434 -1.90 10.04 5.01
CA VAL A 434 -2.37 11.38 5.47
C VAL A 434 -3.65 11.24 6.30
N ASN A 435 -4.60 10.43 5.85
CA ASN A 435 -5.85 10.21 6.59
C ASN A 435 -5.62 9.61 7.98
N GLU A 436 -4.66 8.72 8.10
CA GLU A 436 -4.24 8.11 9.38
C GLU A 436 -3.36 9.03 10.25
N GLY A 437 -3.07 10.26 9.80
CA GLY A 437 -2.19 11.21 10.49
C GLY A 437 -0.71 10.87 10.41
N ASN A 438 -0.33 9.86 9.63
CA ASN A 438 1.07 9.48 9.42
C ASN A 438 1.69 10.29 8.27
N TYR A 439 1.83 11.61 8.50
CA TYR A 439 2.34 12.55 7.50
C TYR A 439 3.75 12.22 7.04
N GLN A 440 4.61 11.70 7.93
CA GLN A 440 6.00 11.38 7.59
C GLN A 440 6.05 10.26 6.54
N SER A 441 5.30 9.19 6.74
CA SER A 441 5.19 8.11 5.75
C SER A 441 4.59 8.60 4.44
N ALA A 442 3.55 9.45 4.50
CA ALA A 442 2.93 10.02 3.31
C ALA A 442 3.94 10.83 2.47
N ILE A 443 4.72 11.72 3.12
CA ILE A 443 5.75 12.54 2.49
C ILE A 443 6.78 11.66 1.78
N GLN A 444 7.32 10.63 2.45
CA GLN A 444 8.27 9.69 1.85
C GLN A 444 7.75 9.03 0.57
N HIS A 445 6.47 8.62 0.56
CA HIS A 445 5.88 7.97 -0.61
C HIS A 445 5.59 8.96 -1.75
N PHE A 446 5.18 10.20 -1.44
CA PHE A 446 5.04 11.24 -2.46
C PHE A 446 6.40 11.63 -3.06
N GLU A 447 7.44 11.75 -2.24
CA GLU A 447 8.81 12.02 -2.69
C GLU A 447 9.34 10.88 -3.57
N LYS A 448 9.08 9.62 -3.18
CA LYS A 448 9.41 8.45 -4.01
C LYS A 448 8.67 8.49 -5.34
N ALA A 449 7.38 8.84 -5.36
CA ALA A 449 6.61 8.99 -6.59
C ALA A 449 7.22 10.05 -7.52
N LEU A 450 7.65 11.20 -6.97
CA LEU A 450 8.29 12.28 -7.72
C LEU A 450 9.73 11.97 -8.14
N SER A 451 10.44 11.09 -7.43
CA SER A 451 11.75 10.60 -7.90
C SER A 451 11.64 9.72 -9.13
N ILE A 452 10.50 9.03 -9.32
CA ILE A 452 10.21 8.20 -10.49
C ILE A 452 9.65 9.05 -11.64
N ASP A 453 8.67 9.92 -11.33
CA ASP A 453 8.09 10.86 -12.29
C ASP A 453 8.05 12.28 -11.70
N PRO A 454 9.06 13.12 -11.97
CA PRO A 454 9.14 14.49 -11.46
C PRO A 454 7.96 15.39 -11.87
N ASN A 455 7.23 15.05 -12.92
CA ASN A 455 6.09 15.81 -13.44
C ASN A 455 4.74 15.31 -12.93
N PHE A 456 4.72 14.31 -12.04
CA PHE A 456 3.48 13.72 -11.54
C PHE A 456 2.73 14.67 -10.60
N ARG A 457 1.87 15.51 -11.15
CA ARG A 457 1.16 16.60 -10.45
C ARG A 457 0.37 16.14 -9.24
N PHE A 458 -0.19 14.92 -9.27
CA PHE A 458 -0.96 14.40 -8.15
C PHE A 458 -0.07 14.20 -6.91
N ALA A 459 1.14 13.64 -7.08
CA ALA A 459 2.11 13.52 -5.98
C ALA A 459 2.57 14.89 -5.49
N ALA A 460 2.92 15.82 -6.40
CA ALA A 460 3.43 17.15 -6.04
C ALA A 460 2.41 17.96 -5.22
N GLY A 461 1.13 17.91 -5.61
CA GLY A 461 0.05 18.58 -4.89
C GLY A 461 -0.16 18.02 -3.49
N ASN A 462 -0.19 16.68 -3.37
CA ASN A 462 -0.39 15.99 -2.09
C ASN A 462 0.84 16.11 -1.17
N LEU A 463 2.07 16.08 -1.71
CA LEU A 463 3.30 16.31 -0.95
C LEU A 463 3.26 17.67 -0.26
N SER A 464 3.00 18.74 -1.03
CA SER A 464 2.92 20.08 -0.45
C SER A 464 1.82 20.20 0.60
N GLN A 465 0.67 19.54 0.38
CA GLN A 465 -0.42 19.55 1.37
C GLN A 465 -0.06 18.76 2.64
N ALA A 466 0.56 17.60 2.51
CA ALA A 466 1.00 16.80 3.65
C ALA A 466 2.07 17.54 4.50
N GLN A 467 3.01 18.24 3.84
CA GLN A 467 4.00 19.07 4.51
C GLN A 467 3.33 20.26 5.26
N LEU A 468 2.38 20.94 4.61
CA LEU A 468 1.61 22.03 5.25
C LEU A 468 0.85 21.54 6.48
N ASP A 469 0.20 20.39 6.39
CA ASP A 469 -0.57 19.86 7.52
C ASP A 469 0.35 19.37 8.64
N LEU A 470 1.45 18.69 8.33
CA LEU A 470 2.46 18.27 9.31
C LEU A 470 2.98 19.46 10.13
N HIS A 471 3.43 20.52 9.47
CA HIS A 471 3.98 21.68 10.16
C HIS A 471 2.91 22.47 10.93
N TYR A 472 1.71 22.61 10.37
CA TYR A 472 0.60 23.27 11.05
C TYR A 472 0.21 22.56 12.37
N PHE A 473 0.03 21.24 12.32
CA PHE A 473 -0.37 20.47 13.52
C PHE A 473 0.75 20.34 14.56
N ASN A 474 2.00 20.43 14.14
CA ASN A 474 3.14 20.49 15.06
C ASN A 474 3.38 21.90 15.64
N GLY A 475 2.64 22.93 15.21
CA GLY A 475 2.85 24.32 15.62
C GLY A 475 4.11 24.96 15.04
N ASP A 476 4.72 24.34 14.03
CA ASP A 476 5.90 24.86 13.32
C ASP A 476 5.48 25.77 12.17
N TYR A 477 4.94 26.94 12.55
CA TYR A 477 4.33 27.85 11.59
C TYR A 477 5.34 28.53 10.67
N GLU A 478 6.60 28.64 11.06
CA GLU A 478 7.68 29.14 10.18
C GLU A 478 7.88 28.22 8.98
N LYS A 479 8.04 26.92 9.22
CA LYS A 479 8.12 25.96 8.11
C LYS A 479 6.82 25.83 7.34
N TRP A 480 5.68 25.97 8.01
CA TRP A 480 4.39 25.95 7.34
C TRP A 480 4.28 27.07 6.29
N ILE A 481 4.67 28.30 6.62
CA ILE A 481 4.60 29.42 5.67
C ILE A 481 5.64 29.31 4.55
N GLU A 482 6.85 28.79 4.83
CA GLU A 482 7.88 28.50 3.82
C GLU A 482 7.37 27.47 2.77
N VAL A 483 6.70 26.40 3.22
CA VAL A 483 6.09 25.40 2.34
C VAL A 483 4.97 26.04 1.50
N TRP A 484 4.14 26.89 2.12
CA TRP A 484 3.10 27.61 1.41
C TRP A 484 3.68 28.53 0.33
N GLU A 485 4.69 29.34 0.64
CA GLU A 485 5.34 30.23 -0.31
C GLU A 485 5.93 29.46 -1.51
N ARG A 486 6.69 28.41 -1.24
CA ARG A 486 7.24 27.54 -2.29
C ARG A 486 6.16 26.94 -3.19
N LYS A 487 5.05 26.48 -2.60
CA LYS A 487 3.90 25.93 -3.34
C LYS A 487 3.30 26.98 -4.27
N VAL A 488 3.04 28.16 -3.78
CA VAL A 488 2.40 29.24 -4.54
C VAL A 488 3.29 29.73 -5.67
N ARG A 489 4.58 29.89 -5.43
CA ARG A 489 5.58 30.24 -6.46
C ARG A 489 5.68 29.16 -7.53
N GLY A 490 5.69 27.90 -7.14
CA GLY A 490 5.77 26.77 -8.05
C GLY A 490 4.56 26.65 -8.99
N TYR A 491 3.37 27.06 -8.54
CA TYR A 491 2.17 27.08 -9.38
C TYR A 491 2.04 28.37 -10.24
N GLY A 492 2.73 29.45 -9.88
CA GLY A 492 2.71 30.72 -10.62
C GLY A 492 1.33 31.41 -10.66
N HIS A 493 0.47 31.12 -9.67
CA HIS A 493 -0.88 31.68 -9.64
C HIS A 493 -0.98 33.07 -9.01
N TRP A 494 0.00 33.45 -8.21
CA TRP A 494 0.08 34.73 -7.51
C TRP A 494 1.29 35.53 -7.98
N ASN A 495 1.17 36.86 -7.98
CA ASN A 495 2.29 37.75 -8.21
C ASN A 495 3.14 37.93 -6.95
N GLU A 496 4.33 38.47 -7.09
CA GLU A 496 5.26 38.69 -5.99
C GLU A 496 4.69 39.63 -4.90
N GLU A 497 3.85 40.59 -5.28
CA GLU A 497 3.23 41.53 -4.34
C GLU A 497 2.25 40.82 -3.40
N GLY A 498 1.38 39.96 -3.93
CA GLY A 498 0.46 39.17 -3.13
C GLY A 498 1.17 38.17 -2.21
N ILE A 499 2.26 37.54 -2.68
CA ILE A 499 3.06 36.64 -1.85
C ILE A 499 3.74 37.44 -0.72
N ALA A 500 4.33 38.59 -1.03
CA ALA A 500 4.99 39.43 -0.04
C ALA A 500 4.02 39.98 1.01
N ALA A 501 2.77 40.32 0.62
CA ALA A 501 1.75 40.76 1.56
C ALA A 501 1.44 39.68 2.61
N VAL A 502 1.23 38.44 2.18
CA VAL A 502 0.99 37.31 3.12
C VAL A 502 2.21 37.03 3.99
N MET A 503 3.41 37.06 3.45
CA MET A 503 4.65 36.84 4.22
C MET A 503 4.86 37.93 5.28
N ASN A 504 4.65 39.20 4.92
CA ASN A 504 4.74 40.31 5.88
C ASN A 504 3.69 40.19 7.00
N THR A 505 2.43 39.91 6.65
CA THR A 505 1.36 39.67 7.62
C THR A 505 1.69 38.50 8.55
N PHE A 506 2.29 37.44 8.03
CA PHE A 506 2.74 36.33 8.87
C PHE A 506 3.78 36.75 9.90
N HIS A 507 4.80 37.51 9.51
CA HIS A 507 5.88 37.95 10.42
C HIS A 507 5.42 39.02 11.43
N GLU A 508 4.44 39.85 11.06
CA GLU A 508 3.92 40.92 11.91
C GLU A 508 2.82 40.44 12.88
N GLU A 509 1.89 39.61 12.40
CA GLU A 509 0.64 39.28 13.09
C GLU A 509 0.44 37.75 13.29
N GLY A 510 1.29 36.92 12.68
CA GLY A 510 1.26 35.46 12.84
C GLY A 510 0.40 34.70 11.84
N HIS A 511 0.34 33.39 12.03
CA HIS A 511 -0.23 32.45 11.05
C HIS A 511 -1.74 32.61 10.81
N ILE A 512 -2.51 33.03 11.82
CA ILE A 512 -3.98 33.25 11.68
C ILE A 512 -4.24 34.43 10.74
N ALA A 513 -3.60 35.57 10.98
CA ALA A 513 -3.71 36.75 10.12
C ALA A 513 -3.20 36.47 8.70
N ALA A 514 -2.12 35.71 8.56
CA ALA A 514 -1.64 35.28 7.24
C ALA A 514 -2.69 34.46 6.48
N ILE A 515 -3.45 33.56 7.15
CA ILE A 515 -4.54 32.82 6.49
C ILE A 515 -5.65 33.75 6.02
N GLU A 516 -6.00 34.78 6.80
CA GLU A 516 -7.00 35.80 6.39
C GLU A 516 -6.47 36.61 5.20
N GLU A 517 -5.21 37.03 5.23
CA GLU A 517 -4.59 37.73 4.10
C GLU A 517 -4.52 36.88 2.84
N MET A 518 -4.33 35.55 2.96
CA MET A 518 -4.40 34.64 1.81
C MET A 518 -5.77 34.65 1.14
N PHE A 519 -6.87 34.81 1.88
CA PHE A 519 -8.21 34.94 1.28
C PHE A 519 -8.34 36.26 0.52
N LYS A 520 -7.92 37.35 1.14
CA LYS A 520 -7.97 38.67 0.52
C LYS A 520 -7.15 38.75 -0.76
N MET A 521 -5.90 38.23 -0.71
CA MET A 521 -5.04 38.20 -1.88
C MET A 521 -5.57 37.27 -2.99
N ASN A 522 -6.27 36.19 -2.63
CA ASN A 522 -6.90 35.33 -3.62
C ASN A 522 -8.07 36.01 -4.33
N GLU A 523 -8.82 36.90 -3.67
CA GLU A 523 -9.87 37.71 -4.28
C GLU A 523 -9.28 38.78 -5.21
N GLU A 524 -8.14 39.36 -4.84
CA GLU A 524 -7.52 40.48 -5.55
C GLU A 524 -6.64 40.02 -6.74
N TYR A 525 -5.84 38.96 -6.55
CA TYR A 525 -4.81 38.54 -7.51
C TYR A 525 -4.95 37.09 -7.99
N GLY A 526 -5.75 36.27 -7.29
CA GLY A 526 -5.96 34.87 -7.61
C GLY A 526 -7.07 34.68 -8.64
N ASN A 527 -6.88 33.74 -9.54
CA ASN A 527 -7.99 33.19 -10.28
C ASN A 527 -8.63 32.06 -9.46
N ASP A 528 -9.89 31.74 -9.70
CA ASP A 528 -10.66 30.71 -8.96
C ASP A 528 -10.01 29.31 -8.94
N CYS A 529 -9.01 29.08 -9.80
CA CYS A 529 -8.28 27.82 -9.87
C CYS A 529 -7.31 27.59 -8.70
N TYR A 530 -6.82 28.63 -7.99
CA TYR A 530 -5.84 28.46 -6.92
C TYR A 530 -6.46 27.97 -5.61
N MET A 531 -7.62 28.50 -5.22
CA MET A 531 -8.31 28.06 -4.02
C MET A 531 -9.60 27.31 -4.38
N SER A 532 -9.48 25.99 -4.56
CA SER A 532 -10.66 25.13 -4.67
C SER A 532 -11.53 25.24 -3.40
N GLU A 533 -12.82 24.93 -3.53
CA GLU A 533 -13.76 24.93 -2.40
C GLU A 533 -13.26 24.08 -1.22
N GLY A 534 -12.53 22.98 -1.50
CA GLY A 534 -11.90 22.15 -0.48
C GLY A 534 -10.79 22.87 0.29
N ILE A 535 -9.92 23.62 -0.41
CA ILE A 535 -8.87 24.42 0.23
C ILE A 535 -9.47 25.54 1.08
N LYS A 536 -10.50 26.21 0.57
CA LYS A 536 -11.25 27.25 1.31
C LYS A 536 -11.84 26.68 2.60
N ALA A 537 -12.51 25.52 2.52
CA ALA A 537 -13.06 24.84 3.70
C ALA A 537 -11.98 24.56 4.76
N ILE A 538 -10.82 24.00 4.36
CA ILE A 538 -9.71 23.70 5.28
C ILE A 538 -9.17 24.99 5.94
N ARG A 539 -9.03 26.08 5.21
CA ARG A 539 -8.54 27.35 5.78
C ARG A 539 -9.55 27.96 6.75
N TYR A 540 -10.83 27.99 6.42
CA TYR A 540 -11.87 28.44 7.36
C TYR A 540 -11.94 27.57 8.61
N LEU A 541 -11.63 26.27 8.49
CA LEU A 541 -11.54 25.40 9.64
C LEU A 541 -10.37 25.80 10.57
N LYS A 542 -9.22 26.16 9.99
CA LYS A 542 -8.05 26.67 10.73
C LYS A 542 -8.34 28.03 11.42
N LEU A 543 -9.27 28.83 10.86
CA LEU A 543 -9.78 30.06 11.46
C LEU A 543 -10.90 29.82 12.50
N GLY A 544 -11.36 28.59 12.69
CA GLY A 544 -12.47 28.25 13.59
C GLY A 544 -13.86 28.66 13.07
N ASN A 545 -13.99 29.07 11.80
CA ASN A 545 -15.24 29.53 11.21
C ASN A 545 -16.01 28.36 10.58
N LEU A 546 -16.73 27.62 11.42
CA LEU A 546 -17.45 26.40 11.01
C LEU A 546 -18.59 26.66 10.04
N ASP A 547 -19.26 27.82 10.08
CA ASP A 547 -20.32 28.16 9.14
C ASP A 547 -19.76 28.28 7.72
N LYS A 548 -18.65 28.98 7.54
CA LYS A 548 -17.96 29.08 6.26
C LYS A 548 -17.42 27.75 5.76
N VAL A 549 -16.94 26.90 6.66
CA VAL A 549 -16.55 25.52 6.31
C VAL A 549 -17.73 24.80 5.67
N MET A 550 -18.90 24.88 6.28
CA MET A 550 -20.10 24.21 5.77
C MET A 550 -20.60 24.81 4.46
N ASP A 551 -20.55 26.16 4.28
CA ASP A 551 -20.89 26.80 3.00
C ASP A 551 -20.06 26.24 1.83
N HIS A 552 -18.76 25.99 2.05
CA HIS A 552 -17.88 25.42 1.02
C HIS A 552 -18.08 23.91 0.85
N ARG A 553 -18.38 23.15 1.91
CA ARG A 553 -18.70 21.73 1.82
C ARG A 553 -20.01 21.48 1.08
N ASP A 554 -21.04 22.28 1.32
CA ASP A 554 -22.31 22.21 0.59
C ASP A 554 -22.10 22.46 -0.91
N LYS A 555 -21.27 23.45 -1.29
CA LYS A 555 -20.89 23.67 -2.70
C LYS A 555 -20.17 22.48 -3.33
N ILE A 556 -19.22 21.85 -2.60
CA ILE A 556 -18.53 20.63 -3.08
C ILE A 556 -19.55 19.52 -3.38
N TYR A 557 -20.55 19.37 -2.53
CA TYR A 557 -21.63 18.40 -2.71
C TYR A 557 -22.52 18.76 -3.91
N GLU A 558 -22.99 20.02 -4.02
CA GLU A 558 -23.83 20.51 -5.13
C GLU A 558 -23.15 20.34 -6.49
N MET A 559 -21.84 20.59 -6.55
CA MET A 559 -21.02 20.39 -7.75
C MET A 559 -20.80 18.91 -8.09
N ARG A 560 -21.26 17.98 -7.26
CA ARG A 560 -20.96 16.55 -7.37
C ARG A 560 -19.46 16.30 -7.65
N SER A 561 -18.62 17.03 -6.94
CA SER A 561 -17.18 16.89 -7.03
C SER A 561 -16.76 15.51 -6.50
N LEU A 562 -15.68 14.95 -7.06
CA LEU A 562 -15.06 13.74 -6.51
C LEU A 562 -14.71 13.89 -5.01
N ASN A 563 -14.40 15.13 -4.58
CA ASN A 563 -14.10 15.44 -3.19
C ASN A 563 -15.30 15.27 -2.26
N ALA A 564 -16.55 15.24 -2.78
CA ALA A 564 -17.73 14.98 -1.97
C ALA A 564 -17.70 13.59 -1.32
N ALA A 565 -17.14 12.59 -1.99
CA ALA A 565 -16.95 11.25 -1.44
C ALA A 565 -16.08 11.25 -0.16
N TYR A 566 -15.12 12.16 -0.09
CA TYR A 566 -14.15 12.22 1.03
C TYR A 566 -14.58 13.11 2.20
N MET A 567 -15.86 13.52 2.28
CA MET A 567 -16.31 14.44 3.33
C MET A 567 -16.23 13.87 4.74
N ALA A 568 -16.34 12.55 4.90
CA ALA A 568 -16.22 11.88 6.20
C ALA A 568 -14.76 11.55 6.58
N THR A 569 -13.81 11.74 5.66
CA THR A 569 -12.39 11.43 5.87
C THR A 569 -11.64 12.56 6.56
N ASN A 570 -10.37 12.32 6.84
CA ASN A 570 -9.45 13.20 7.53
C ASN A 570 -9.84 13.41 9.00
N MET A 571 -9.54 12.41 9.81
CA MET A 571 -9.88 12.31 11.24
C MET A 571 -9.56 13.59 12.05
N GLN A 572 -8.48 14.31 11.74
CA GLN A 572 -8.10 15.52 12.47
C GLN A 572 -9.07 16.69 12.23
N TYR A 573 -9.56 16.84 10.99
CA TYR A 573 -10.57 17.85 10.66
C TYR A 573 -11.97 17.43 11.10
N TYR A 574 -12.28 16.13 11.03
CA TYR A 574 -13.56 15.59 11.45
C TYR A 574 -13.87 15.89 12.92
N HIS A 575 -12.89 15.75 13.82
CA HIS A 575 -13.10 16.02 15.24
C HIS A 575 -13.62 17.44 15.53
N GLN A 576 -13.32 18.41 14.69
CA GLN A 576 -13.83 19.78 14.81
C GLN A 576 -15.27 19.96 14.30
N LEU A 577 -15.71 19.06 13.41
CA LEU A 577 -17.04 19.14 12.78
C LEU A 577 -18.03 18.10 13.29
N LYS A 578 -17.58 17.12 14.08
CA LYS A 578 -18.40 15.96 14.49
C LYS A 578 -19.74 16.34 15.15
N ASP A 579 -19.77 17.45 15.90
CA ASP A 579 -20.95 17.93 16.61
C ASP A 579 -21.73 19.02 15.83
N ASN A 580 -21.30 19.35 14.60
CA ASN A 580 -21.98 20.34 13.76
C ASN A 580 -23.20 19.74 13.06
N ALA A 581 -24.39 20.27 13.35
CA ALA A 581 -25.66 19.72 12.86
C ALA A 581 -25.76 19.74 11.30
N ARG A 582 -25.23 20.78 10.61
CA ARG A 582 -25.19 20.82 9.13
C ARG A 582 -24.28 19.73 8.57
N TYR A 583 -23.13 19.50 9.23
CA TYR A 583 -22.22 18.46 8.80
C TYR A 583 -22.81 17.06 8.96
N ILE A 584 -23.44 16.77 10.11
CA ILE A 584 -24.15 15.51 10.36
C ILE A 584 -25.27 15.31 9.31
N ALA A 585 -26.06 16.35 9.02
CA ALA A 585 -27.10 16.31 8.00
C ALA A 585 -26.53 16.00 6.60
N LEU A 586 -25.39 16.59 6.24
CA LEU A 586 -24.70 16.32 4.97
C LEU A 586 -24.17 14.89 4.89
N LEU A 587 -23.57 14.36 5.98
CA LEU A 587 -23.14 12.96 6.03
C LEU A 587 -24.32 12.00 5.91
N LYS A 588 -25.44 12.27 6.58
CA LYS A 588 -26.70 11.50 6.44
C LYS A 588 -27.21 11.51 5.00
N THR A 589 -27.20 12.67 4.34
CA THR A 589 -27.62 12.82 2.93
C THR A 589 -26.73 11.97 1.99
N LEU A 590 -25.44 11.88 2.29
CA LEU A 590 -24.48 11.07 1.55
C LEU A 590 -24.44 9.60 2.00
N ASN A 591 -25.24 9.21 2.98
CA ASN A 591 -25.19 7.89 3.61
C ASN A 591 -23.77 7.50 4.08
N LEU A 592 -23.06 8.48 4.66
CA LEU A 592 -21.70 8.31 5.19
C LEU A 592 -21.73 8.10 6.71
N PRO A 593 -20.72 7.44 7.29
CA PRO A 593 -20.63 7.24 8.73
C PRO A 593 -20.65 8.57 9.50
N HIS A 594 -21.47 8.64 10.54
CA HIS A 594 -21.61 9.80 11.42
C HIS A 594 -21.84 9.29 12.86
N ASP A 595 -21.50 10.12 13.85
CA ASP A 595 -21.84 9.86 15.24
C ASP A 595 -23.22 10.47 15.49
N ASP A 596 -24.16 9.73 16.10
CA ASP A 596 -25.52 10.18 16.45
C ASP A 596 -25.53 11.10 17.68
#